data_9df63a53982588b62cc2e6c5f938c743
#
_entry.id   9df63a53982588b62cc2e6c5f938c743
#
_cell.length_a   1.000
_cell.length_b   1.000
_cell.length_c   1.000
_cell.angle_alpha   90.00
_cell.angle_beta   90.00
_cell.angle_gamma   90.00
#
_symmetry.space_group_name_H-M   'P 1'
#
loop_
_entity.id
_entity.type
_entity.pdbx_description
1 polymer ?
#
loop_
_entity_poly.entity_id
_entity_poly.type
_entity_poly.pdbx_seq_one_letter_code
_entity_poly.pdbx_strand_id
1 'polypeptide(L)'
;MSAHNITSAGVSLARSQPPALSANFLSRKHLFNLFESSVPGATLVVAPAGFGKTTLVAEWVKENDRPTFWYTVDAADTIQDFQAHVVAAITAYFPNFFAHVDQLEHFEPGESIQLLAAAVGQLDGEYNFVIDGGRSENHDIAPYAQLIADCVPDNSHLVIIRRNTPMTSLARYAALGNLSVITSEELKFSKEEVELVAAINGVDLKENGNAKELALCEGWPSAVQLMCRSISKGNSYTTFSKAVAANVNPLGVLAIESYNTFSQATREKLRKLAIIEEFDLEIASVILGKDHSEELLNRIAIDGLFVTASATINRTYRFNPIVYEALTQIPHENWDEKKAVQQKLAELFSQRGDYSKALHFAHESGNEEQFAHTF
;
A
#
# COMPACT_ATOMS: atom_id res chain seq x y z
N MET A 1 21.81 14.00 21.05
CA MET A 1 21.53 13.73 19.62
C MET A 1 20.06 14.05 19.39
N SER A 2 19.73 14.93 18.46
CA SER A 2 18.41 15.54 18.35
C SER A 2 17.39 14.56 17.72
N ALA A 3 16.08 14.78 17.96
CA ALA A 3 14.94 14.05 17.37
C ALA A 3 15.03 13.84 15.83
N HIS A 4 15.97 14.52 15.16
CA HIS A 4 16.34 14.31 13.76
C HIS A 4 16.95 12.94 13.46
N ASN A 5 17.48 12.21 14.44
CA ASN A 5 18.16 10.92 14.19
C ASN A 5 17.19 9.72 14.18
N ILE A 6 16.02 9.82 14.85
CA ILE A 6 15.02 8.74 14.79
C ILE A 6 14.32 8.74 13.44
N THR A 7 14.20 9.89 12.78
CA THR A 7 13.57 10.02 11.45
C THR A 7 14.49 9.69 10.28
N SER A 8 15.81 9.55 10.49
CA SER A 8 16.78 9.34 9.40
C SER A 8 17.13 7.89 9.12
N ALA A 9 16.83 6.96 10.03
CA ALA A 9 17.14 5.55 9.85
C ALA A 9 15.90 4.78 9.35
N GLY A 10 15.85 4.52 8.05
CA GLY A 10 15.00 3.48 7.48
C GLY A 10 13.50 3.80 7.28
N VAL A 11 13.00 4.97 7.72
CA VAL A 11 11.57 5.30 7.58
C VAL A 11 11.21 5.66 6.15
N SER A 12 10.41 4.82 5.50
CA SER A 12 9.77 5.18 4.23
C SER A 12 8.63 6.18 4.49
N LEU A 13 8.86 7.47 4.21
CA LEU A 13 7.85 8.52 4.35
C LEU A 13 6.56 8.21 3.55
N ALA A 14 6.67 7.44 2.47
CA ALA A 14 5.53 6.99 1.68
C ALA A 14 4.58 6.07 2.47
N ARG A 15 5.07 5.35 3.46
CA ARG A 15 4.26 4.48 4.32
C ARG A 15 3.61 5.24 5.48
N SER A 16 4.07 6.45 5.75
CA SER A 16 3.54 7.34 6.78
C SER A 16 2.60 8.42 6.21
N GLN A 17 2.18 8.29 4.95
CA GLN A 17 1.29 9.22 4.28
C GLN A 17 0.26 8.48 3.41
N PRO A 18 -0.94 9.07 3.17
CA PRO A 18 -1.89 8.52 2.21
C PRO A 18 -1.24 8.38 0.82
N PRO A 19 -1.48 7.27 0.10
CA PRO A 19 -0.97 7.13 -1.26
C PRO A 19 -1.61 8.16 -2.19
N ALA A 20 -0.86 8.55 -3.23
CA ALA A 20 -1.39 9.40 -4.28
C ALA A 20 -2.50 8.67 -5.06
N LEU A 21 -3.57 9.38 -5.35
CA LEU A 21 -4.64 8.88 -6.21
C LEU A 21 -4.19 8.94 -7.67
N SER A 22 -4.47 7.90 -8.45
CA SER A 22 -4.16 7.90 -9.88
C SER A 22 -5.02 8.92 -10.63
N ALA A 23 -4.54 9.46 -11.76
CA ALA A 23 -5.30 10.42 -12.55
C ALA A 23 -6.64 9.87 -13.09
N ASN A 24 -6.72 8.55 -13.27
CA ASN A 24 -7.88 7.87 -13.85
C ASN A 24 -8.68 7.09 -12.80
N PHE A 25 -8.57 7.43 -11.50
CA PHE A 25 -9.39 6.78 -10.50
C PHE A 25 -10.84 7.29 -10.58
N LEU A 26 -11.79 6.41 -10.27
CA LEU A 26 -13.18 6.81 -10.11
C LEU A 26 -13.40 7.34 -8.69
N SER A 27 -13.80 8.61 -8.57
CA SER A 27 -14.18 9.23 -7.30
C SER A 27 -15.46 8.60 -6.75
N ARG A 28 -15.47 8.24 -5.46
CA ARG A 28 -16.58 7.57 -4.79
C ARG A 28 -17.05 8.32 -3.54
N LYS A 29 -17.13 9.64 -3.65
CA LYS A 29 -17.54 10.53 -2.54
C LYS A 29 -18.90 10.17 -1.92
N HIS A 30 -19.79 9.51 -2.66
CA HIS A 30 -21.07 9.03 -2.14
C HIS A 30 -20.91 7.96 -1.06
N LEU A 31 -19.74 7.32 -0.92
CA LEU A 31 -19.43 6.38 0.16
C LEU A 31 -18.87 7.05 1.42
N PHE A 32 -18.61 8.35 1.39
CA PHE A 32 -18.00 9.03 2.54
C PHE A 32 -18.90 9.06 3.76
N ASN A 33 -20.22 9.05 3.57
CA ASN A 33 -21.19 8.91 4.65
C ASN A 33 -21.00 7.65 5.49
N LEU A 34 -20.32 6.62 4.95
CA LEU A 34 -19.99 5.39 5.69
C LEU A 34 -18.91 5.62 6.77
N PHE A 35 -18.11 6.70 6.64
CA PHE A 35 -17.10 7.09 7.62
C PHE A 35 -17.65 8.05 8.68
N GLU A 36 -18.72 8.75 8.39
CA GLU A 36 -19.20 9.91 9.18
C GLU A 36 -20.11 9.53 10.34
N SER A 37 -20.32 8.24 10.61
CA SER A 37 -21.37 7.76 11.50
C SER A 37 -21.29 8.22 12.95
N SER A 38 -20.15 8.76 13.42
CA SER A 38 -20.01 9.52 14.69
C SER A 38 -18.56 9.85 15.03
N VAL A 39 -18.34 10.91 15.84
CA VAL A 39 -17.06 11.19 16.50
C VAL A 39 -17.31 11.04 18.01
N PRO A 40 -16.51 10.27 18.77
CA PRO A 40 -15.38 9.42 18.34
C PRO A 40 -15.87 8.25 17.52
N GLY A 41 -15.20 7.99 16.39
CA GLY A 41 -15.59 6.94 15.48
C GLY A 41 -14.44 6.03 15.04
N ALA A 42 -14.78 4.79 14.71
CA ALA A 42 -13.87 3.91 14.02
C ALA A 42 -14.54 3.32 12.77
N THR A 43 -13.77 3.21 11.70
CA THR A 43 -14.20 2.53 10.48
C THR A 43 -13.27 1.37 10.17
N LEU A 44 -13.83 0.18 10.09
CA LEU A 44 -13.16 -1.00 9.62
C LEU A 44 -13.48 -1.18 8.13
N VAL A 45 -12.45 -1.09 7.27
CA VAL A 45 -12.59 -1.36 5.84
C VAL A 45 -12.00 -2.73 5.55
N VAL A 46 -12.86 -3.73 5.35
CA VAL A 46 -12.46 -5.13 5.17
C VAL A 46 -12.97 -5.69 3.85
N ALA A 47 -12.06 -6.05 2.96
CA ALA A 47 -12.37 -6.71 1.70
C ALA A 47 -11.10 -7.35 1.12
N PRO A 48 -11.21 -8.32 0.21
CA PRO A 48 -10.08 -8.90 -0.50
C PRO A 48 -9.21 -7.86 -1.22
N ALA A 49 -8.08 -8.29 -1.78
CA ALA A 49 -7.24 -7.43 -2.61
C ALA A 49 -8.02 -6.87 -3.82
N GLY A 50 -7.67 -5.65 -4.24
CA GLY A 50 -8.25 -5.07 -5.45
C GLY A 50 -9.66 -4.47 -5.31
N PHE A 51 -10.21 -4.39 -4.10
CA PHE A 51 -11.51 -3.73 -3.85
C PHE A 51 -11.43 -2.21 -3.67
N GLY A 52 -10.26 -1.61 -3.82
CA GLY A 52 -10.11 -0.16 -3.73
C GLY A 52 -10.17 0.41 -2.31
N LYS A 53 -9.99 -0.41 -1.27
CA LYS A 53 -10.02 0.02 0.15
C LYS A 53 -9.14 1.22 0.43
N THR A 54 -7.84 1.08 0.16
CA THR A 54 -6.83 2.12 0.37
C THR A 54 -7.13 3.37 -0.46
N THR A 55 -7.60 3.21 -1.70
CA THR A 55 -7.97 4.32 -2.58
C THR A 55 -9.15 5.13 -2.02
N LEU A 56 -10.21 4.44 -1.54
CA LEU A 56 -11.37 5.09 -0.93
C LEU A 56 -10.98 5.88 0.32
N VAL A 57 -10.18 5.27 1.21
CA VAL A 57 -9.73 5.96 2.44
C VAL A 57 -8.81 7.13 2.10
N ALA A 58 -7.89 6.98 1.13
CA ALA A 58 -7.01 8.06 0.69
C ALA A 58 -7.80 9.24 0.08
N GLU A 59 -8.87 8.96 -0.67
CA GLU A 59 -9.77 10.00 -1.17
C GLU A 59 -10.51 10.71 -0.02
N TRP A 60 -11.05 9.93 0.92
CA TRP A 60 -11.80 10.47 2.05
C TRP A 60 -10.94 11.37 2.95
N VAL A 61 -9.73 10.95 3.32
CA VAL A 61 -8.83 11.78 4.16
C VAL A 61 -8.37 13.04 3.44
N LYS A 62 -8.25 13.00 2.13
CA LYS A 62 -7.90 14.19 1.33
C LYS A 62 -9.02 15.23 1.30
N GLU A 63 -10.26 14.79 1.35
CA GLU A 63 -11.45 15.69 1.26
C GLU A 63 -11.87 16.27 2.60
N ASN A 64 -11.60 15.59 3.72
CA ASN A 64 -12.03 16.07 5.04
C ASN A 64 -11.04 17.05 5.69
N ASP A 65 -9.89 17.31 5.07
CA ASP A 65 -8.88 18.30 5.45
C ASP A 65 -8.38 18.21 6.91
N ARG A 66 -8.57 17.05 7.56
CA ARG A 66 -8.03 16.79 8.90
C ARG A 66 -6.59 16.29 8.81
N PRO A 67 -5.71 16.68 9.73
CA PRO A 67 -4.40 16.04 9.83
C PRO A 67 -4.54 14.52 9.95
N THR A 68 -3.84 13.80 9.08
CA THR A 68 -3.99 12.35 8.97
C THR A 68 -2.68 11.64 9.31
N PHE A 69 -2.70 10.83 10.36
CA PHE A 69 -1.62 9.92 10.72
C PHE A 69 -1.83 8.61 10.00
N TRP A 70 -1.06 8.40 8.95
CA TRP A 70 -1.16 7.20 8.12
C TRP A 70 -0.01 6.26 8.39
N TYR A 71 -0.31 4.98 8.54
CA TYR A 71 0.69 3.93 8.61
C TYR A 71 0.31 2.75 7.72
N THR A 72 1.15 2.44 6.75
CA THR A 72 1.02 1.23 5.93
C THR A 72 1.92 0.14 6.49
N VAL A 73 1.31 -0.93 6.97
CA VAL A 73 1.98 -2.09 7.60
C VAL A 73 2.70 -2.92 6.54
N ASP A 74 3.95 -3.30 6.82
CA ASP A 74 4.70 -4.30 6.06
C ASP A 74 4.86 -5.59 6.89
N ALA A 75 4.96 -6.74 6.20
CA ALA A 75 5.16 -8.04 6.85
C ALA A 75 6.50 -8.12 7.59
N ALA A 76 7.50 -7.43 7.09
CA ALA A 76 8.84 -7.40 7.64
C ALA A 76 9.02 -6.35 8.74
N ASP A 77 7.99 -5.54 9.07
CA ASP A 77 8.12 -4.51 10.09
C ASP A 77 8.43 -5.11 11.45
N THR A 78 9.45 -4.58 12.07
CA THR A 78 9.76 -4.76 13.47
C THR A 78 8.99 -3.77 14.34
N ILE A 79 9.07 -3.93 15.66
CA ILE A 79 8.49 -2.97 16.62
C ILE A 79 9.13 -1.59 16.45
N GLN A 80 10.44 -1.55 16.17
CA GLN A 80 11.19 -0.32 15.91
C GLN A 80 10.71 0.38 14.65
N ASP A 81 10.45 -0.38 13.58
CA ASP A 81 9.91 0.19 12.34
C ASP A 81 8.52 0.79 12.58
N PHE A 82 7.64 0.08 13.29
CA PHE A 82 6.34 0.59 13.68
C PHE A 82 6.44 1.90 14.47
N GLN A 83 7.29 1.92 15.50
CA GLN A 83 7.53 3.11 16.33
C GLN A 83 8.03 4.27 15.46
N ALA A 84 9.03 4.04 14.62
CA ALA A 84 9.60 5.08 13.77
C ALA A 84 8.58 5.67 12.79
N HIS A 85 7.70 4.84 12.21
CA HIS A 85 6.63 5.30 11.33
C HIS A 85 5.56 6.13 12.08
N VAL A 86 5.14 5.72 13.28
CA VAL A 86 4.19 6.49 14.10
C VAL A 86 4.80 7.84 14.49
N VAL A 87 6.07 7.86 14.92
CA VAL A 87 6.79 9.10 15.24
C VAL A 87 6.85 10.00 14.00
N ALA A 88 7.22 9.46 12.84
CA ALA A 88 7.31 10.24 11.60
C ALA A 88 5.95 10.84 11.19
N ALA A 89 4.88 10.06 11.29
CA ALA A 89 3.53 10.52 10.98
C ALA A 89 3.08 11.68 11.89
N ILE A 90 3.36 11.61 13.18
CA ILE A 90 3.01 12.65 14.14
C ILE A 90 3.89 13.90 13.93
N THR A 91 5.21 13.71 13.76
CA THR A 91 6.17 14.81 13.60
C THR A 91 5.90 15.63 12.33
N ALA A 92 5.32 15.02 11.30
CA ALA A 92 4.93 15.73 10.07
C ALA A 92 3.95 16.89 10.34
N TYR A 93 3.07 16.75 11.34
CA TYR A 93 2.11 17.79 11.73
C TYR A 93 2.57 18.56 12.98
N PHE A 94 3.30 17.93 13.87
CA PHE A 94 3.77 18.46 15.14
C PHE A 94 5.28 18.34 15.29
N PRO A 95 6.09 19.15 14.60
CA PRO A 95 7.55 19.00 14.58
C PRO A 95 8.22 19.01 15.96
N ASN A 96 7.60 19.70 16.94
CA ASN A 96 8.10 19.82 18.31
C ASN A 96 7.46 18.84 19.29
N PHE A 97 6.56 17.97 18.85
CA PHE A 97 5.81 17.06 19.73
C PHE A 97 6.74 16.16 20.53
N PHE A 98 7.79 15.65 19.89
CA PHE A 98 8.78 14.79 20.51
C PHE A 98 9.99 15.53 21.10
N ALA A 99 10.04 16.88 21.05
CA ALA A 99 11.13 17.64 21.65
C ALA A 99 11.25 17.40 23.18
N HIS A 100 10.17 16.92 23.81
CA HIS A 100 10.13 16.53 25.22
C HIS A 100 10.19 15.02 25.43
N VAL A 101 10.24 14.21 24.36
CA VAL A 101 10.29 12.74 24.38
C VAL A 101 11.69 12.24 23.95
N ASP A 102 12.74 13.07 24.15
CA ASP A 102 14.15 12.75 23.85
C ASP A 102 14.65 11.45 24.55
N GLN A 103 13.80 10.78 25.31
CA GLN A 103 14.14 9.60 26.11
C GLN A 103 13.68 8.26 25.48
N LEU A 104 12.98 8.28 24.32
CA LEU A 104 12.48 7.04 23.70
C LEU A 104 13.61 6.06 23.35
N GLU A 105 14.81 6.59 23.04
CA GLU A 105 16.00 5.77 22.73
C GLU A 105 16.56 5.01 23.94
N HIS A 106 16.13 5.35 25.16
CA HIS A 106 16.61 4.74 26.38
C HIS A 106 15.69 3.64 26.93
N PHE A 107 14.53 3.44 26.28
CA PHE A 107 13.54 2.45 26.68
C PHE A 107 13.56 1.25 25.75
N GLU A 108 13.18 0.09 26.29
CA GLU A 108 12.89 -1.08 25.47
C GLU A 108 11.74 -0.74 24.49
N PRO A 109 11.72 -1.34 23.28
CA PRO A 109 10.74 -0.99 22.26
C PRO A 109 9.28 -1.01 22.71
N GLY A 110 8.90 -1.95 23.57
CA GLY A 110 7.55 -2.05 24.11
C GLY A 110 7.19 -0.90 25.06
N GLU A 111 8.13 -0.43 25.87
CA GLU A 111 7.94 0.71 26.78
C GLU A 111 7.86 2.01 25.98
N SER A 112 8.70 2.16 24.97
CA SER A 112 8.69 3.31 24.08
C SER A 112 7.33 3.49 23.38
N ILE A 113 6.70 2.40 22.95
CA ILE A 113 5.37 2.44 22.30
C ILE A 113 4.27 2.78 23.32
N GLN A 114 4.37 2.35 24.56
CA GLN A 114 3.42 2.76 25.62
C GLN A 114 3.47 4.29 25.86
N LEU A 115 4.68 4.87 25.91
CA LEU A 115 4.86 6.31 26.03
C LEU A 115 4.30 7.04 24.80
N LEU A 116 4.53 6.49 23.61
CA LEU A 116 4.02 7.03 22.36
C LEU A 116 2.48 7.01 22.32
N ALA A 117 1.87 5.90 22.74
CA ALA A 117 0.42 5.76 22.83
C ALA A 117 -0.19 6.77 23.83
N ALA A 118 0.44 6.93 24.99
CA ALA A 118 0.02 7.95 25.97
C ALA A 118 0.14 9.36 25.41
N ALA A 119 1.19 9.64 24.63
CA ALA A 119 1.37 10.93 23.96
C ALA A 119 0.31 11.17 22.88
N VAL A 120 -0.05 10.15 22.09
CA VAL A 120 -1.14 10.21 21.11
C VAL A 120 -2.46 10.57 21.80
N GLY A 121 -2.74 9.97 22.95
CA GLY A 121 -3.95 10.26 23.74
C GLY A 121 -4.04 11.69 24.28
N GLN A 122 -2.94 12.44 24.28
CA GLN A 122 -2.89 13.84 24.72
C GLN A 122 -3.01 14.85 23.58
N LEU A 123 -3.10 14.38 22.32
CA LEU A 123 -3.29 15.28 21.18
C LEU A 123 -4.64 16.00 21.31
N ASP A 124 -4.58 17.33 21.25
CA ASP A 124 -5.76 18.19 21.29
C ASP A 124 -6.10 18.62 19.85
N GLY A 125 -7.25 18.19 19.36
CA GLY A 125 -7.70 18.47 17.99
C GLY A 125 -8.46 17.30 17.37
N GLU A 126 -8.88 17.47 16.12
CA GLU A 126 -9.55 16.44 15.32
C GLU A 126 -8.58 15.85 14.31
N TYR A 127 -8.39 14.53 14.37
CA TYR A 127 -7.41 13.84 13.54
C TYR A 127 -8.02 12.59 12.91
N ASN A 128 -7.38 12.15 11.81
CA ASN A 128 -7.59 10.80 11.29
C ASN A 128 -6.38 9.94 11.64
N PHE A 129 -6.63 8.75 12.15
CA PHE A 129 -5.62 7.72 12.36
C PHE A 129 -5.91 6.55 11.42
N VAL A 130 -5.01 6.26 10.49
CA VAL A 130 -5.21 5.23 9.48
C VAL A 130 -4.14 4.16 9.62
N ILE A 131 -4.56 2.91 9.86
CA ILE A 131 -3.70 1.74 9.85
C ILE A 131 -4.08 0.90 8.63
N ASP A 132 -3.26 0.99 7.58
CA ASP A 132 -3.44 0.18 6.38
C ASP A 132 -2.64 -1.12 6.50
N GLY A 133 -3.31 -2.18 6.97
CA GLY A 133 -2.75 -3.51 7.17
C GLY A 133 -2.53 -4.30 5.89
N GLY A 134 -2.90 -3.73 4.72
CA GLY A 134 -2.58 -4.23 3.39
C GLY A 134 -2.58 -5.75 3.23
N ARG A 135 -1.40 -6.31 2.98
CA ARG A 135 -1.18 -7.72 2.64
C ARG A 135 -0.92 -8.63 3.82
N SER A 136 -0.34 -8.13 4.88
CA SER A 136 0.28 -8.96 5.90
C SER A 136 -0.36 -8.78 7.25
N GLU A 137 -0.63 -9.93 7.87
CA GLU A 137 -0.85 -10.00 9.29
C GLU A 137 0.54 -10.02 9.92
N ASN A 138 1.02 -8.88 10.38
CA ASN A 138 2.21 -8.83 11.20
C ASN A 138 1.78 -9.01 12.66
N HIS A 139 1.96 -10.23 13.15
CA HIS A 139 1.56 -10.61 14.51
C HIS A 139 2.40 -9.89 15.57
N ASP A 140 3.63 -9.53 15.26
CA ASP A 140 4.56 -8.95 16.22
C ASP A 140 4.18 -7.50 16.54
N ILE A 141 3.66 -6.75 15.57
CA ILE A 141 3.23 -5.36 15.79
C ILE A 141 1.75 -5.21 16.14
N ALA A 142 0.92 -6.25 15.97
CA ALA A 142 -0.52 -6.17 16.21
C ALA A 142 -0.89 -5.68 17.63
N PRO A 143 -0.23 -6.13 18.73
CA PRO A 143 -0.49 -5.62 20.08
C PRO A 143 -0.20 -4.14 20.23
N TYR A 144 0.84 -3.64 19.56
CA TYR A 144 1.25 -2.23 19.62
C TYR A 144 0.35 -1.33 18.78
N ALA A 145 -0.09 -1.82 17.62
CA ALA A 145 -1.11 -1.15 16.81
C ALA A 145 -2.43 -1.05 17.59
N GLN A 146 -2.80 -2.09 18.37
CA GLN A 146 -3.94 -2.04 19.28
C GLN A 146 -3.78 -0.97 20.34
N LEU A 147 -2.60 -0.90 20.97
CA LEU A 147 -2.34 0.10 22.01
C LEU A 147 -2.49 1.53 21.48
N ILE A 148 -1.99 1.83 20.27
CA ILE A 148 -2.20 3.14 19.63
C ILE A 148 -3.69 3.36 19.35
N ALA A 149 -4.39 2.35 18.82
CA ALA A 149 -5.81 2.45 18.52
C ALA A 149 -6.67 2.75 19.77
N ASP A 150 -6.29 2.17 20.90
CA ASP A 150 -6.99 2.38 22.19
C ASP A 150 -6.74 3.78 22.78
N CYS A 151 -5.67 4.44 22.36
CA CYS A 151 -5.29 5.78 22.79
C CYS A 151 -5.71 6.90 21.81
N VAL A 152 -6.37 6.58 20.69
CA VAL A 152 -6.88 7.59 19.76
C VAL A 152 -7.84 8.53 20.50
N PRO A 153 -7.66 9.88 20.41
CA PRO A 153 -8.49 10.85 21.10
C PRO A 153 -9.98 10.74 20.71
N ASP A 154 -10.87 11.06 21.66
CA ASP A 154 -12.31 10.92 21.47
C ASP A 154 -12.92 11.85 20.39
N ASN A 155 -12.20 12.90 19.97
CA ASN A 155 -12.58 13.79 18.88
C ASN A 155 -11.95 13.40 17.53
N SER A 156 -11.32 12.24 17.46
CA SER A 156 -10.60 11.75 16.28
C SER A 156 -11.26 10.51 15.69
N HIS A 157 -10.90 10.17 14.44
CA HIS A 157 -11.44 9.04 13.73
C HIS A 157 -10.35 8.01 13.44
N LEU A 158 -10.60 6.74 13.81
CA LEU A 158 -9.71 5.61 13.53
C LEU A 158 -10.20 4.85 12.30
N VAL A 159 -9.32 4.64 11.33
CA VAL A 159 -9.60 3.79 10.16
C VAL A 159 -8.63 2.62 10.13
N ILE A 160 -9.17 1.41 10.08
CA ILE A 160 -8.37 0.18 9.93
C ILE A 160 -8.73 -0.47 8.60
N ILE A 161 -7.73 -0.64 7.74
CA ILE A 161 -7.88 -1.28 6.43
C ILE A 161 -7.28 -2.68 6.50
N ARG A 162 -8.08 -3.71 6.15
CA ARG A 162 -7.65 -5.12 6.20
C ARG A 162 -8.20 -5.95 5.04
N ARG A 163 -7.56 -7.09 4.78
CA ARG A 163 -8.09 -8.10 3.86
C ARG A 163 -9.06 -9.06 4.54
N ASN A 164 -8.77 -9.38 5.77
CA ASN A 164 -9.54 -10.29 6.62
C ASN A 164 -9.99 -9.57 7.89
N THR A 165 -10.80 -10.22 8.70
CA THR A 165 -11.22 -9.70 10.00
C THR A 165 -9.98 -9.32 10.83
N PRO A 166 -9.94 -8.14 11.43
CA PRO A 166 -8.77 -7.66 12.13
C PRO A 166 -8.50 -8.48 13.40
N MET A 167 -7.24 -8.68 13.70
CA MET A 167 -6.82 -9.16 15.02
C MET A 167 -6.92 -8.07 16.10
N THR A 168 -7.00 -6.81 15.67
CA THR A 168 -7.15 -5.64 16.53
C THR A 168 -8.58 -5.55 17.02
N SER A 169 -8.78 -5.49 18.32
CA SER A 169 -10.11 -5.36 18.90
C SER A 169 -10.66 -3.94 18.71
N LEU A 170 -11.81 -3.83 18.11
CA LEU A 170 -12.59 -2.59 18.00
C LEU A 170 -13.77 -2.59 18.98
N ALA A 171 -13.70 -3.43 20.01
CA ALA A 171 -14.76 -3.62 20.99
C ALA A 171 -15.18 -2.33 21.68
N ARG A 172 -14.25 -1.39 21.95
CA ARG A 172 -14.55 -0.07 22.51
C ARG A 172 -15.53 0.69 21.62
N TYR A 173 -15.23 0.79 20.33
CA TYR A 173 -16.07 1.52 19.38
C TYR A 173 -17.39 0.81 19.11
N ALA A 174 -17.37 -0.52 19.04
CA ALA A 174 -18.60 -1.32 18.90
C ALA A 174 -19.53 -1.15 20.12
N ALA A 175 -18.99 -1.14 21.34
CA ALA A 175 -19.76 -0.96 22.57
C ALA A 175 -20.40 0.44 22.67
N LEU A 176 -19.75 1.46 22.09
CA LEU A 176 -20.28 2.83 22.02
C LEU A 176 -21.25 3.05 20.84
N GLY A 177 -21.44 2.05 19.97
CA GLY A 177 -22.21 2.21 18.74
C GLY A 177 -21.53 3.07 17.66
N ASN A 178 -20.22 3.27 17.77
CA ASN A 178 -19.43 4.19 16.96
C ASN A 178 -18.49 3.45 15.99
N LEU A 179 -18.80 2.20 15.65
CA LEU A 179 -18.05 1.38 14.69
C LEU A 179 -18.81 1.26 13.38
N SER A 180 -18.23 1.77 12.32
CA SER A 180 -18.67 1.50 10.95
C SER A 180 -17.86 0.37 10.34
N VAL A 181 -18.50 -0.47 9.54
CA VAL A 181 -17.83 -1.56 8.82
C VAL A 181 -18.16 -1.42 7.33
N ILE A 182 -17.13 -1.26 6.52
CA ILE A 182 -17.22 -1.22 5.06
C ILE A 182 -16.65 -2.52 4.53
N THR A 183 -17.48 -3.29 3.84
CA THR A 183 -17.13 -4.62 3.33
C THR A 183 -16.92 -4.60 1.81
N SER A 184 -16.67 -5.78 1.24
CA SER A 184 -16.61 -5.94 -0.21
C SER A 184 -17.92 -5.55 -0.90
N GLU A 185 -19.06 -5.67 -0.22
CA GLU A 185 -20.37 -5.37 -0.84
C GLU A 185 -20.53 -3.86 -1.10
N GLU A 186 -20.13 -3.01 -0.15
CA GLU A 186 -20.13 -1.55 -0.34
C GLU A 186 -19.03 -1.10 -1.31
N LEU A 187 -17.95 -1.88 -1.41
CA LEU A 187 -16.81 -1.55 -2.27
C LEU A 187 -16.96 -2.03 -3.71
N LYS A 188 -17.88 -2.95 -4.02
CA LYS A 188 -18.19 -3.30 -5.41
C LYS A 188 -18.63 -2.07 -6.20
N PHE A 189 -18.20 -1.99 -7.45
CA PHE A 189 -18.74 -0.99 -8.36
C PHE A 189 -20.19 -1.30 -8.71
N SER A 190 -21.04 -0.31 -8.63
CA SER A 190 -22.38 -0.38 -9.19
C SER A 190 -22.31 -0.48 -10.73
N LYS A 191 -23.44 -0.76 -11.37
CA LYS A 191 -23.50 -0.78 -12.83
C LYS A 191 -23.12 0.57 -13.43
N GLU A 192 -23.60 1.64 -12.84
CA GLU A 192 -23.32 3.02 -13.26
C GLU A 192 -21.83 3.34 -13.09
N GLU A 193 -21.21 2.88 -11.98
CA GLU A 193 -19.77 3.05 -11.76
C GLU A 193 -18.93 2.25 -12.77
N VAL A 194 -19.36 1.04 -13.13
CA VAL A 194 -18.71 0.24 -14.19
C VAL A 194 -18.80 0.98 -15.55
N GLU A 195 -19.94 1.59 -15.86
CA GLU A 195 -20.11 2.40 -17.08
C GLU A 195 -19.18 3.62 -17.10
N LEU A 196 -19.04 4.31 -15.96
CA LEU A 196 -18.12 5.42 -15.81
C LEU A 196 -16.65 4.99 -15.97
N VAL A 197 -16.25 3.88 -15.35
CA VAL A 197 -14.89 3.33 -15.48
C VAL A 197 -14.61 2.94 -16.93
N ALA A 198 -15.58 2.32 -17.62
CA ALA A 198 -15.46 1.98 -19.03
C ALA A 198 -15.24 3.25 -19.89
N ALA A 199 -16.02 4.30 -19.65
CA ALA A 199 -15.89 5.58 -20.36
C ALA A 199 -14.52 6.24 -20.10
N ILE A 200 -14.04 6.27 -18.85
CA ILE A 200 -12.71 6.79 -18.48
C ILE A 200 -11.59 6.05 -19.24
N ASN A 201 -11.76 4.75 -19.48
CA ASN A 201 -10.78 3.92 -20.18
C ASN A 201 -11.01 3.87 -21.72
N GLY A 202 -11.98 4.63 -22.26
CA GLY A 202 -12.27 4.66 -23.69
C GLY A 202 -12.93 3.38 -24.22
N VAL A 203 -13.64 2.64 -23.37
CA VAL A 203 -14.34 1.41 -23.74
C VAL A 203 -15.81 1.71 -24.05
N ASP A 204 -16.25 1.44 -25.28
CA ASP A 204 -17.68 1.51 -25.65
C ASP A 204 -18.38 0.20 -25.26
N LEU A 205 -19.34 0.29 -24.35
CA LEU A 205 -20.09 -0.86 -23.85
C LEU A 205 -21.08 -1.44 -24.89
N LYS A 206 -21.39 -0.70 -25.96
CA LYS A 206 -22.29 -1.15 -27.03
C LYS A 206 -21.57 -2.02 -28.07
N GLU A 207 -20.24 -1.92 -28.10
CA GLU A 207 -19.42 -2.64 -29.07
C GLU A 207 -19.02 -4.02 -28.56
N ASN A 208 -18.88 -4.97 -29.49
CA ASN A 208 -18.18 -6.26 -29.33
C ASN A 208 -18.55 -7.11 -28.11
N GLY A 209 -19.69 -6.85 -27.45
CA GLY A 209 -20.06 -7.57 -26.24
C GLY A 209 -19.34 -7.11 -24.98
N ASN A 210 -18.65 -5.95 -24.99
CA ASN A 210 -17.89 -5.38 -23.89
C ASN A 210 -18.67 -5.34 -22.57
N ALA A 211 -19.98 -5.00 -22.62
CA ALA A 211 -20.86 -4.99 -21.44
C ALA A 211 -20.96 -6.37 -20.77
N LYS A 212 -20.99 -7.45 -21.57
CA LYS A 212 -21.05 -8.84 -21.04
C LYS A 212 -19.74 -9.23 -20.39
N GLU A 213 -18.61 -8.78 -20.95
CA GLU A 213 -17.28 -9.03 -20.41
C GLU A 213 -17.09 -8.34 -19.07
N LEU A 214 -17.46 -7.08 -18.97
CA LEU A 214 -17.38 -6.32 -17.73
C LEU A 214 -18.35 -6.84 -16.66
N ALA A 215 -19.51 -7.37 -17.04
CA ALA A 215 -20.44 -8.01 -16.10
C ALA A 215 -19.85 -9.21 -15.37
N LEU A 216 -18.89 -9.93 -15.98
CA LEU A 216 -18.19 -11.05 -15.33
C LEU A 216 -17.24 -10.61 -14.21
N CYS A 217 -16.86 -9.35 -14.19
CA CYS A 217 -16.07 -8.80 -13.09
C CYS A 217 -16.90 -8.60 -11.81
N GLU A 218 -18.23 -8.77 -11.88
CA GLU A 218 -19.16 -8.66 -10.74
C GLU A 218 -18.95 -7.39 -9.90
N GLY A 219 -18.58 -6.30 -10.55
CA GLY A 219 -18.28 -5.02 -9.90
C GLY A 219 -16.96 -4.98 -9.12
N TRP A 220 -16.12 -6.01 -9.20
CA TRP A 220 -14.81 -5.99 -8.54
C TRP A 220 -13.89 -4.90 -9.13
N PRO A 221 -13.56 -3.83 -8.39
CA PRO A 221 -12.92 -2.63 -8.95
C PRO A 221 -11.65 -2.90 -9.76
N SER A 222 -10.71 -3.69 -9.23
CA SER A 222 -9.48 -3.99 -9.98
C SER A 222 -9.73 -4.89 -11.19
N ALA A 223 -10.70 -5.80 -11.13
CA ALA A 223 -11.06 -6.63 -12.27
C ALA A 223 -11.67 -5.78 -13.38
N VAL A 224 -12.58 -4.86 -13.04
CA VAL A 224 -13.19 -3.91 -14.00
C VAL A 224 -12.12 -3.05 -14.66
N GLN A 225 -11.18 -2.47 -13.88
CA GLN A 225 -10.09 -1.66 -14.42
C GLN A 225 -9.18 -2.46 -15.37
N LEU A 226 -8.77 -3.66 -14.97
CA LEU A 226 -7.92 -4.54 -15.77
C LEU A 226 -8.64 -5.00 -17.05
N MET A 227 -9.94 -5.32 -16.95
CA MET A 227 -10.73 -5.70 -18.10
C MET A 227 -10.90 -4.54 -19.09
N CYS A 228 -11.24 -3.33 -18.61
CA CYS A 228 -11.31 -2.14 -19.46
C CYS A 228 -10.00 -1.91 -20.22
N ARG A 229 -8.86 -2.07 -19.53
CA ARG A 229 -7.55 -1.95 -20.15
C ARG A 229 -7.32 -3.03 -21.22
N SER A 230 -7.69 -4.27 -20.95
CA SER A 230 -7.57 -5.37 -21.91
C SER A 230 -8.39 -5.08 -23.17
N ILE A 231 -9.66 -4.68 -23.01
CA ILE A 231 -10.56 -4.32 -24.10
C ILE A 231 -10.01 -3.14 -24.92
N SER A 232 -9.55 -2.06 -24.26
CA SER A 232 -9.02 -0.88 -24.94
C SER A 232 -7.76 -1.16 -25.77
N LYS A 233 -7.05 -2.25 -25.48
CA LYS A 233 -5.88 -2.72 -26.23
C LYS A 233 -6.24 -3.74 -27.32
N GLY A 234 -7.51 -4.04 -27.52
CA GLY A 234 -7.99 -4.98 -28.53
C GLY A 234 -7.79 -6.45 -28.18
N ASN A 235 -7.54 -6.77 -26.90
CA ASN A 235 -7.39 -8.14 -26.42
C ASN A 235 -8.76 -8.81 -26.26
N SER A 236 -8.84 -10.08 -26.62
CA SER A 236 -10.09 -10.85 -26.61
C SER A 236 -10.40 -11.44 -25.22
N TYR A 237 -11.66 -11.37 -24.86
CA TYR A 237 -12.34 -11.94 -23.72
C TYR A 237 -12.06 -13.43 -23.38
N THR A 238 -11.63 -14.22 -24.37
CA THR A 238 -11.55 -15.68 -24.22
C THR A 238 -10.63 -16.15 -23.09
N THR A 239 -9.64 -15.36 -22.72
CA THR A 239 -8.64 -15.75 -21.69
C THR A 239 -9.19 -15.59 -20.28
N PHE A 240 -9.93 -14.50 -20.00
CA PHE A 240 -10.52 -14.28 -18.68
C PHE A 240 -11.59 -15.32 -18.34
N SER A 241 -12.51 -15.58 -19.26
CA SER A 241 -13.56 -16.58 -19.06
C SER A 241 -13.00 -18.01 -18.88
N LYS A 242 -11.90 -18.33 -19.57
CA LYS A 242 -11.21 -19.61 -19.39
C LYS A 242 -10.54 -19.70 -18.01
N ALA A 243 -9.95 -18.61 -17.50
CA ALA A 243 -9.36 -18.57 -16.18
C ALA A 243 -10.42 -18.76 -15.08
N VAL A 244 -11.56 -18.06 -15.19
CA VAL A 244 -12.71 -18.24 -14.27
C VAL A 244 -13.22 -19.68 -14.30
N ALA A 245 -13.40 -20.26 -15.48
CA ALA A 245 -13.87 -21.64 -15.65
C ALA A 245 -12.86 -22.68 -15.12
N ALA A 246 -11.57 -22.37 -15.17
CA ALA A 246 -10.49 -23.24 -14.67
C ALA A 246 -10.20 -23.04 -13.17
N ASN A 247 -10.94 -22.17 -12.49
CA ASN A 247 -10.69 -21.82 -11.08
C ASN A 247 -9.27 -21.26 -10.82
N VAL A 248 -8.69 -20.60 -11.82
CA VAL A 248 -7.42 -19.87 -11.73
C VAL A 248 -7.71 -18.44 -11.32
N ASN A 249 -6.78 -17.78 -10.58
CA ASN A 249 -6.95 -16.39 -10.17
C ASN A 249 -7.21 -15.47 -11.38
N PRO A 250 -8.44 -15.00 -11.61
CA PRO A 250 -8.76 -14.25 -12.82
C PRO A 250 -8.08 -12.91 -12.87
N LEU A 251 -7.79 -12.31 -11.72
CA LEU A 251 -7.06 -11.03 -11.65
C LEU A 251 -5.59 -11.21 -12.01
N GLY A 252 -4.96 -12.31 -11.60
CA GLY A 252 -3.61 -12.64 -12.02
C GLY A 252 -3.52 -12.78 -13.53
N VAL A 253 -4.51 -13.42 -14.15
CA VAL A 253 -4.58 -13.55 -15.61
C VAL A 253 -4.72 -12.19 -16.28
N LEU A 254 -5.63 -11.32 -15.83
CA LEU A 254 -5.79 -9.97 -16.36
C LEU A 254 -4.54 -9.10 -16.15
N ALA A 255 -3.86 -9.25 -15.01
CA ALA A 255 -2.59 -8.57 -14.76
C ALA A 255 -1.52 -8.99 -15.77
N ILE A 256 -1.39 -10.30 -16.05
CA ILE A 256 -0.47 -10.84 -17.05
C ILE A 256 -0.85 -10.40 -18.46
N GLU A 257 -2.12 -10.43 -18.83
CA GLU A 257 -2.57 -9.91 -20.13
C GLU A 257 -2.21 -8.44 -20.30
N SER A 258 -2.50 -7.62 -19.29
CA SER A 258 -2.12 -6.20 -19.29
C SER A 258 -0.61 -6.01 -19.36
N TYR A 259 0.17 -6.83 -18.66
CA TYR A 259 1.64 -6.86 -18.76
C TYR A 259 2.11 -7.18 -20.18
N ASN A 260 1.47 -8.14 -20.86
CA ASN A 260 1.81 -8.53 -22.21
C ASN A 260 1.53 -7.44 -23.27
N THR A 261 0.75 -6.41 -22.95
CA THR A 261 0.55 -5.25 -23.83
C THR A 261 1.75 -4.31 -23.93
N PHE A 262 2.70 -4.40 -22.99
CA PHE A 262 3.92 -3.60 -23.05
C PHE A 262 4.93 -4.17 -24.05
N SER A 263 5.87 -3.33 -24.51
CA SER A 263 7.01 -3.77 -25.30
C SER A 263 7.87 -4.77 -24.50
N GLN A 264 8.59 -5.65 -25.17
CA GLN A 264 9.48 -6.62 -24.53
C GLN A 264 10.45 -5.93 -23.57
N ALA A 265 11.07 -4.83 -23.97
CA ALA A 265 12.00 -4.06 -23.13
C ALA A 265 11.32 -3.52 -21.85
N THR A 266 10.07 -3.07 -21.95
CA THR A 266 9.30 -2.61 -20.77
C THR A 266 8.95 -3.77 -19.85
N ARG A 267 8.54 -4.90 -20.42
CA ARG A 267 8.21 -6.13 -19.67
C ARG A 267 9.40 -6.64 -18.86
N GLU A 268 10.57 -6.69 -19.48
CA GLU A 268 11.80 -7.10 -18.81
C GLU A 268 12.15 -6.18 -17.63
N LYS A 269 12.00 -4.86 -17.81
CA LYS A 269 12.23 -3.88 -16.74
C LYS A 269 11.23 -4.03 -15.59
N LEU A 270 9.94 -4.19 -15.89
CA LEU A 270 8.90 -4.43 -14.88
C LEU A 270 9.16 -5.72 -14.10
N ARG A 271 9.57 -6.78 -14.77
CA ARG A 271 9.92 -8.06 -14.14
C ARG A 271 11.14 -7.92 -13.21
N LYS A 272 12.16 -7.18 -13.62
CA LYS A 272 13.31 -6.88 -12.76
C LYS A 272 12.92 -6.07 -11.54
N LEU A 273 12.09 -5.05 -11.69
CA LEU A 273 11.58 -4.25 -10.57
C LEU A 273 10.72 -5.06 -9.60
N ALA A 274 10.04 -6.11 -10.06
CA ALA A 274 9.22 -6.98 -9.21
C ALA A 274 10.02 -7.83 -8.20
N ILE A 275 11.32 -7.62 -8.06
CA ILE A 275 12.14 -8.11 -6.94
C ILE A 275 11.72 -7.45 -5.62
N ILE A 276 11.21 -6.22 -5.69
CA ILE A 276 10.77 -5.45 -4.53
C ILE A 276 9.40 -4.83 -4.81
N GLU A 277 8.53 -4.81 -3.80
CA GLU A 277 7.17 -4.26 -3.96
C GLU A 277 7.14 -2.73 -3.99
N GLU A 278 7.95 -2.11 -3.15
CA GLU A 278 8.03 -0.66 -2.99
C GLU A 278 9.47 -0.19 -3.20
N PHE A 279 9.65 0.86 -4.00
CA PHE A 279 10.98 1.35 -4.38
C PHE A 279 10.93 2.84 -4.71
N ASP A 280 12.05 3.51 -4.53
CA ASP A 280 12.30 4.86 -5.01
C ASP A 280 13.18 4.85 -6.27
N LEU A 281 13.54 6.03 -6.76
CA LEU A 281 14.41 6.18 -7.95
C LEU A 281 15.80 5.57 -7.76
N GLU A 282 16.34 5.62 -6.54
CA GLU A 282 17.66 5.07 -6.26
C GLU A 282 17.62 3.55 -6.31
N ILE A 283 16.63 2.92 -5.65
CA ILE A 283 16.39 1.47 -5.73
C ILE A 283 16.16 1.04 -7.18
N ALA A 284 15.31 1.76 -7.90
CA ALA A 284 15.06 1.47 -9.32
C ALA A 284 16.32 1.58 -10.16
N SER A 285 17.19 2.55 -9.86
CA SER A 285 18.47 2.73 -10.55
C SER A 285 19.48 1.62 -10.25
N VAL A 286 19.44 1.05 -9.06
CA VAL A 286 20.24 -0.16 -8.71
C VAL A 286 19.76 -1.36 -9.52
N ILE A 287 18.45 -1.51 -9.70
CA ILE A 287 17.84 -2.66 -10.39
C ILE A 287 17.96 -2.54 -11.91
N LEU A 288 17.70 -1.36 -12.48
CA LEU A 288 17.56 -1.15 -13.92
C LEU A 288 18.77 -0.44 -14.56
N GLY A 289 19.63 0.22 -13.77
CA GLY A 289 20.63 1.17 -14.25
C GLY A 289 20.08 2.62 -14.29
N LYS A 290 20.99 3.59 -14.19
CA LYS A 290 20.64 5.02 -13.99
C LYS A 290 19.87 5.65 -15.17
N ASP A 291 20.15 5.25 -16.41
CA ASP A 291 19.68 5.96 -17.60
C ASP A 291 18.24 5.60 -18.03
N HIS A 292 17.58 4.66 -17.35
CA HIS A 292 16.31 4.08 -17.83
C HIS A 292 15.20 4.03 -16.79
N SER A 293 15.43 4.49 -15.58
CA SER A 293 14.47 4.30 -14.48
C SER A 293 13.42 5.41 -14.44
N GLU A 294 13.79 6.67 -14.54
CA GLU A 294 12.89 7.80 -14.29
C GLU A 294 11.81 7.94 -15.36
N GLU A 295 12.18 7.90 -16.65
CA GLU A 295 11.21 7.99 -17.75
C GLU A 295 10.21 6.83 -17.73
N LEU A 296 10.72 5.61 -17.49
CA LEU A 296 9.88 4.42 -17.37
C LEU A 296 8.89 4.56 -16.22
N LEU A 297 9.37 4.95 -15.03
CA LEU A 297 8.55 5.05 -13.84
C LEU A 297 7.49 6.14 -13.97
N ASN A 298 7.84 7.30 -14.51
CA ASN A 298 6.88 8.36 -14.78
C ASN A 298 5.78 7.88 -15.73
N ARG A 299 6.13 7.18 -16.80
CA ARG A 299 5.16 6.66 -17.77
C ARG A 299 4.22 5.60 -17.17
N ILE A 300 4.76 4.69 -16.33
CA ILE A 300 3.97 3.62 -15.71
C ILE A 300 3.11 4.16 -14.57
N ALA A 301 3.63 5.13 -13.80
CA ALA A 301 2.90 5.74 -12.69
C ALA A 301 1.72 6.60 -13.15
N ILE A 302 1.81 7.25 -14.34
CA ILE A 302 0.68 7.99 -14.93
C ILE A 302 -0.52 7.08 -15.18
N ASP A 303 -0.28 5.83 -15.58
CA ASP A 303 -1.30 4.83 -15.81
C ASP A 303 -1.96 4.34 -14.50
N GLY A 304 -1.21 4.37 -13.38
CA GLY A 304 -1.68 4.03 -12.03
C GLY A 304 -2.12 2.58 -11.81
N LEU A 305 -2.16 1.77 -12.86
CA LEU A 305 -2.62 0.39 -12.79
C LEU A 305 -1.54 -0.57 -12.30
N PHE A 306 -0.31 -0.39 -12.78
CA PHE A 306 0.83 -1.25 -12.42
C PHE A 306 1.56 -0.74 -11.19
N VAL A 307 1.80 0.55 -11.15
CA VAL A 307 2.59 1.21 -10.11
C VAL A 307 1.90 2.51 -9.73
N THR A 308 1.78 2.77 -8.45
CA THR A 308 1.35 4.06 -7.90
C THR A 308 2.56 4.82 -7.37
N ALA A 309 2.56 6.14 -7.52
CA ALA A 309 3.58 7.01 -6.95
C ALA A 309 3.04 7.69 -5.69
N SER A 310 3.91 7.90 -4.68
CA SER A 310 3.58 8.77 -3.54
C SER A 310 3.60 10.25 -3.95
N ALA A 311 2.87 11.08 -3.24
CA ALA A 311 2.84 12.53 -3.46
C ALA A 311 4.03 13.28 -2.85
N THR A 312 5.01 12.56 -2.24
CA THR A 312 6.15 13.15 -1.54
C THR A 312 7.23 13.68 -2.48
N ILE A 313 8.08 14.59 -1.97
CA ILE A 313 9.24 15.14 -2.69
C ILE A 313 10.19 14.02 -3.14
N ASN A 314 10.38 13.00 -2.32
CA ASN A 314 11.09 11.76 -2.68
C ASN A 314 10.06 10.75 -3.15
N ARG A 315 9.71 10.79 -4.44
CA ARG A 315 8.72 9.89 -5.03
C ARG A 315 9.07 8.44 -4.74
N THR A 316 8.21 7.78 -3.98
CA THR A 316 8.22 6.34 -3.80
C THR A 316 7.18 5.72 -4.71
N TYR A 317 7.52 4.61 -5.31
CA TYR A 317 6.67 3.86 -6.23
C TYR A 317 6.31 2.53 -5.58
N ARG A 318 5.05 2.12 -5.74
CA ARG A 318 4.58 0.84 -5.22
C ARG A 318 3.81 0.10 -6.30
N PHE A 319 4.11 -1.18 -6.46
CA PHE A 319 3.32 -2.03 -7.35
C PHE A 319 1.89 -2.20 -6.85
N ASN A 320 0.95 -2.24 -7.81
CA ASN A 320 -0.38 -2.79 -7.52
C ASN A 320 -0.20 -4.22 -7.00
N PRO A 321 -0.80 -4.56 -5.85
CA PRO A 321 -0.62 -5.87 -5.23
C PRO A 321 -0.90 -7.06 -6.13
N ILE A 322 -1.94 -6.99 -6.95
CA ILE A 322 -2.33 -8.07 -7.86
C ILE A 322 -1.29 -8.24 -8.97
N VAL A 323 -0.82 -7.11 -9.50
CA VAL A 323 0.22 -7.10 -10.52
C VAL A 323 1.54 -7.63 -9.97
N TYR A 324 1.92 -7.21 -8.77
CA TYR A 324 3.13 -7.69 -8.11
C TYR A 324 3.10 -9.21 -7.92
N GLU A 325 2.02 -9.74 -7.35
CA GLU A 325 1.83 -11.17 -7.16
C GLU A 325 1.90 -11.95 -8.49
N ALA A 326 1.27 -11.42 -9.54
CA ALA A 326 1.31 -12.03 -10.85
C ALA A 326 2.74 -12.01 -11.46
N LEU A 327 3.46 -10.89 -11.33
CA LEU A 327 4.82 -10.75 -11.87
C LEU A 327 5.83 -11.61 -11.12
N THR A 328 5.70 -11.78 -9.81
CA THR A 328 6.62 -12.62 -9.02
C THR A 328 6.50 -14.11 -9.35
N GLN A 329 5.39 -14.53 -9.96
CA GLN A 329 5.21 -15.91 -10.41
C GLN A 329 5.82 -16.16 -11.79
N ILE A 330 6.23 -15.13 -12.55
CA ILE A 330 6.94 -15.30 -13.80
C ILE A 330 8.39 -15.73 -13.49
N PRO A 331 8.85 -16.90 -13.99
CA PRO A 331 10.21 -17.37 -13.72
C PRO A 331 11.26 -16.35 -14.17
N HIS A 332 12.28 -16.15 -13.35
CA HIS A 332 13.45 -15.39 -13.75
C HIS A 332 14.34 -16.26 -14.66
N GLU A 333 14.66 -15.73 -15.83
CA GLU A 333 15.50 -16.44 -16.81
C GLU A 333 16.97 -16.46 -16.41
N ASN A 334 17.43 -15.47 -15.63
CA ASN A 334 18.82 -15.33 -15.20
C ASN A 334 18.92 -15.18 -13.68
N TRP A 335 19.17 -16.29 -12.99
CA TRP A 335 19.30 -16.33 -11.53
C TRP A 335 20.54 -15.60 -11.02
N ASP A 336 21.64 -15.59 -11.77
CA ASP A 336 22.88 -14.92 -11.35
C ASP A 336 22.69 -13.40 -11.38
N GLU A 337 22.00 -12.88 -12.37
CA GLU A 337 21.63 -11.45 -12.44
C GLU A 337 20.72 -11.06 -11.27
N LYS A 338 19.73 -11.89 -10.93
CA LYS A 338 18.84 -11.67 -9.79
C LYS A 338 19.61 -11.58 -8.48
N LYS A 339 20.50 -12.55 -8.21
CA LYS A 339 21.34 -12.56 -7.02
C LYS A 339 22.24 -11.34 -6.92
N ALA A 340 22.88 -10.94 -8.04
CA ALA A 340 23.72 -9.75 -8.06
C ALA A 340 22.93 -8.46 -7.74
N VAL A 341 21.66 -8.36 -8.19
CA VAL A 341 20.77 -7.24 -7.85
C VAL A 341 20.40 -7.28 -6.38
N GLN A 342 20.05 -8.46 -5.85
CA GLN A 342 19.71 -8.64 -4.43
C GLN A 342 20.88 -8.25 -3.51
N GLN A 343 22.11 -8.61 -3.86
CA GLN A 343 23.31 -8.17 -3.11
C GLN A 343 23.44 -6.65 -3.07
N LYS A 344 23.29 -5.98 -4.23
CA LYS A 344 23.33 -4.51 -4.29
C LYS A 344 22.20 -3.86 -3.47
N LEU A 345 21.02 -4.47 -3.46
CA LEU A 345 19.90 -3.99 -2.63
C LEU A 345 20.21 -4.17 -1.14
N ALA A 346 20.82 -5.30 -0.74
CA ALA A 346 21.24 -5.52 0.63
C ALA A 346 22.25 -4.45 1.09
N GLU A 347 23.24 -4.13 0.26
CA GLU A 347 24.23 -3.06 0.52
C GLU A 347 23.54 -1.69 0.63
N LEU A 348 22.63 -1.36 -0.29
CA LEU A 348 21.91 -0.09 -0.27
C LEU A 348 21.07 0.07 0.99
N PHE A 349 20.31 -0.96 1.37
CA PHE A 349 19.48 -0.91 2.59
C PHE A 349 20.33 -0.87 3.86
N SER A 350 21.47 -1.54 3.90
CA SER A 350 22.44 -1.42 5.00
C SER A 350 22.95 0.03 5.14
N GLN A 351 23.31 0.68 4.02
CA GLN A 351 23.75 2.08 4.02
C GLN A 351 22.65 3.05 4.48
N ARG A 352 21.38 2.72 4.20
CA ARG A 352 20.21 3.49 4.65
C ARG A 352 19.81 3.21 6.10
N GLY A 353 20.41 2.21 6.76
CA GLY A 353 20.06 1.78 8.11
C GLY A 353 18.79 0.92 8.18
N ASP A 354 18.25 0.50 7.03
CA ASP A 354 17.13 -0.46 6.97
C ASP A 354 17.70 -1.90 7.01
N TYR A 355 18.11 -2.28 8.20
CA TYR A 355 18.78 -3.56 8.43
C TYR A 355 17.88 -4.77 8.18
N SER A 356 16.58 -4.63 8.40
CA SER A 356 15.61 -5.69 8.12
C SER A 356 15.59 -6.07 6.65
N LYS A 357 15.47 -5.07 5.76
CA LYS A 357 15.52 -5.31 4.32
C LYS A 357 16.91 -5.72 3.84
N ALA A 358 17.97 -5.16 4.44
CA ALA A 358 19.33 -5.56 4.13
C ALA A 358 19.54 -7.07 4.37
N LEU A 359 19.14 -7.58 5.53
CA LEU A 359 19.21 -9.02 5.87
C LEU A 359 18.33 -9.87 4.96
N HIS A 360 17.11 -9.41 4.66
CA HIS A 360 16.21 -10.13 3.76
C HIS A 360 16.87 -10.34 2.38
N PHE A 361 17.41 -9.28 1.77
CA PHE A 361 18.04 -9.38 0.46
C PHE A 361 19.38 -10.12 0.49
N ALA A 362 20.13 -10.04 1.58
CA ALA A 362 21.34 -10.84 1.78
C ALA A 362 21.02 -12.34 1.82
N HIS A 363 19.97 -12.73 2.56
CA HIS A 363 19.48 -14.11 2.61
C HIS A 363 19.04 -14.61 1.24
N GLU A 364 18.19 -13.86 0.53
CA GLU A 364 17.70 -14.18 -0.79
C GLU A 364 18.82 -14.32 -1.84
N SER A 365 19.92 -13.59 -1.69
CA SER A 365 21.10 -13.70 -2.57
C SER A 365 22.00 -14.87 -2.23
N GLY A 366 21.81 -15.50 -1.05
CA GLY A 366 22.67 -16.56 -0.53
C GLY A 366 24.02 -16.06 0.03
N ASN A 367 24.10 -14.80 0.43
CA ASN A 367 25.33 -14.16 0.92
C ASN A 367 25.20 -13.63 2.36
N GLU A 368 24.56 -14.42 3.23
CA GLU A 368 24.29 -14.05 4.63
C GLU A 368 25.58 -13.81 5.44
N GLU A 369 26.62 -14.61 5.21
CA GLU A 369 27.87 -14.52 5.96
C GLU A 369 28.55 -13.14 5.82
N GLN A 370 28.44 -12.51 4.65
CA GLN A 370 29.03 -11.19 4.41
C GLN A 370 28.36 -10.10 5.23
N PHE A 371 27.07 -10.27 5.57
CA PHE A 371 26.30 -9.31 6.35
C PHE A 371 26.31 -9.62 7.85
N ALA A 372 26.48 -10.86 8.27
CA ALA A 372 26.54 -11.26 9.67
C ALA A 372 27.69 -10.59 10.47
N HIS A 373 28.72 -10.14 9.77
CA HIS A 373 29.86 -9.40 10.38
C HIS A 373 29.65 -7.88 10.44
N THR A 374 28.54 -7.34 9.89
CA THR A 374 28.29 -5.90 9.84
C THR A 374 27.28 -5.45 10.92
N PHE A 375 26.70 -6.38 11.60
CA PHE A 375 25.78 -6.24 12.74
C PHE A 375 26.33 -6.98 13.97
#